data_82b6b76267926519e56eacfa72639812
#
_entry.id   82b6b76267926519e56eacfa72639812
#
_cell.length_a   1.000
_cell.length_b   1.000
_cell.length_c   1.000
_cell.angle_alpha   90.00
_cell.angle_beta   90.00
_cell.angle_gamma   90.00
#
_symmetry.space_group_name_H-M   'P 1'
#
loop_
_entity.id
_entity.type
_entity.pdbx_description
1 polymer ?
#
loop_
_entity_poly.entity_id
_entity_poly.type
_entity_poly.pdbx_seq_one_letter_code
_entity_poly.pdbx_strand_id
1 'polypeptide(L)'
;ESTKHPAQCAWSGDSTGKQVQQTWGVFEDVFCAGKDSTFRFLEDVLDEVIQLFPSKYIHVGGDECPKENWKRCPFCQKRIQDQHLKNEHELQSYFIQRIEKYLNSKGKTLIGWDEILEGGLAPKAIVMSWRGEEGGINAAKQKHDVIMTPLYPVYFNLSQSEHEDSLTYG
;
A
#
# COMPACT_ATOMS: atom_id res chain seq x y z
N GLU A 1 5.02 -25.54 15.99
CA GLU A 1 5.83 -24.43 15.44
C GLU A 1 4.91 -23.46 14.71
N SER A 2 4.99 -22.19 15.08
CA SER A 2 4.12 -21.15 14.55
C SER A 2 4.38 -20.94 13.06
N THR A 3 3.42 -21.28 12.24
CA THR A 3 3.41 -21.06 10.79
C THR A 3 3.12 -19.60 10.41
N LYS A 4 3.35 -18.66 11.32
CA LYS A 4 3.12 -17.24 11.04
C LYS A 4 4.16 -16.72 10.08
N HIS A 5 3.73 -16.23 8.94
CA HIS A 5 4.60 -15.57 7.98
C HIS A 5 5.38 -14.43 8.68
N PRO A 6 6.71 -14.31 8.49
CA PRO A 6 7.54 -13.35 9.22
C PRO A 6 7.11 -11.87 9.01
N ALA A 7 6.44 -11.58 7.92
CA ALA A 7 5.93 -10.25 7.59
C ALA A 7 4.58 -9.90 8.24
N GLN A 8 3.91 -10.84 8.94
CA GLN A 8 2.60 -10.60 9.56
C GLN A 8 2.71 -10.01 10.96
N CYS A 9 1.68 -9.26 11.38
CA CYS A 9 1.58 -8.79 12.75
C CYS A 9 1.48 -9.96 13.74
N ALA A 10 2.09 -9.80 14.92
CA ALA A 10 2.06 -10.82 15.98
C ALA A 10 0.65 -11.04 16.54
N TRP A 11 -0.20 -10.03 16.41
CA TRP A 11 -1.59 -10.09 16.85
C TRP A 11 -2.49 -10.49 15.69
N SER A 12 -2.92 -11.71 15.67
CA SER A 12 -3.98 -12.18 14.77
C SER A 12 -5.00 -12.99 15.53
N GLY A 13 -5.15 -12.96 16.81
CA GLY A 13 -6.19 -13.69 17.58
C GLY A 13 -6.39 -15.17 17.19
N ASP A 14 -5.81 -15.55 16.09
CA ASP A 14 -5.95 -16.84 15.43
C ASP A 14 -4.64 -17.64 15.58
N SER A 15 -4.73 -18.76 16.27
CA SER A 15 -3.62 -19.72 16.43
C SER A 15 -3.43 -20.59 15.18
N THR A 16 -4.39 -20.60 14.24
CA THR A 16 -4.28 -21.26 12.95
C THR A 16 -3.46 -20.39 12.00
N GLY A 17 -2.64 -20.97 11.15
CA GLY A 17 -1.87 -20.22 10.15
C GLY A 17 -2.80 -19.44 9.21
N LYS A 18 -2.35 -18.27 8.75
CA LYS A 18 -3.12 -17.48 7.78
C LYS A 18 -3.34 -18.29 6.52
N GLN A 19 -4.59 -18.34 6.07
CA GLN A 19 -5.00 -18.92 4.81
C GLN A 19 -5.00 -17.83 3.73
N VAL A 20 -4.77 -18.23 2.47
CA VAL A 20 -5.00 -17.34 1.33
C VAL A 20 -6.48 -16.93 1.31
N GLN A 21 -6.75 -15.64 1.15
CA GLN A 21 -8.13 -15.15 1.07
C GLN A 21 -8.84 -15.75 -0.14
N GLN A 22 -10.06 -16.25 0.09
CA GLN A 22 -10.87 -16.89 -0.94
C GLN A 22 -12.13 -16.08 -1.26
N THR A 23 -12.29 -14.92 -0.66
CA THR A 23 -13.40 -14.00 -0.86
C THR A 23 -12.86 -12.64 -1.30
N TRP A 24 -13.68 -11.88 -2.00
CA TRP A 24 -13.38 -10.51 -2.35
C TRP A 24 -13.65 -9.58 -1.16
N GLY A 25 -12.79 -8.55 -0.98
CA GLY A 25 -12.97 -7.56 0.08
C GLY A 25 -11.66 -6.89 0.52
N VAL A 26 -11.80 -5.94 1.44
CA VAL A 26 -10.68 -5.31 2.17
C VAL A 26 -10.49 -6.05 3.50
N PHE A 27 -9.27 -6.51 3.75
CA PHE A 27 -8.98 -7.35 4.91
C PHE A 27 -8.00 -6.68 5.87
N GLU A 28 -8.15 -6.98 7.16
CA GLU A 28 -7.27 -6.44 8.21
C GLU A 28 -5.85 -7.04 8.21
N ASP A 29 -5.62 -8.10 7.44
CA ASP A 29 -4.34 -8.83 7.39
C ASP A 29 -3.31 -8.15 6.51
N VAL A 30 -2.95 -6.92 6.88
CA VAL A 30 -1.90 -6.14 6.22
C VAL A 30 -0.51 -6.50 6.74
N PHE A 31 0.53 -6.15 6.01
CA PHE A 31 1.91 -6.33 6.43
C PHE A 31 2.23 -5.61 7.75
N CYS A 32 3.05 -6.24 8.59
CA CYS A 32 3.47 -5.66 9.86
C CYS A 32 4.52 -4.57 9.65
N ALA A 33 4.15 -3.32 9.84
CA ALA A 33 5.05 -2.17 9.72
C ALA A 33 6.11 -2.08 10.84
N GLY A 34 5.92 -2.83 11.92
CA GLY A 34 6.82 -2.84 13.07
C GLY A 34 8.02 -3.78 12.93
N LYS A 35 7.98 -4.75 12.03
CA LYS A 35 9.03 -5.77 11.90
C LYS A 35 9.97 -5.48 10.74
N ASP A 36 11.28 -5.54 10.99
CA ASP A 36 12.28 -5.41 9.92
C ASP A 36 12.30 -6.63 8.98
N SER A 37 11.85 -7.79 9.45
CA SER A 37 11.66 -8.97 8.57
C SER A 37 10.63 -8.75 7.48
N THR A 38 9.61 -7.91 7.72
CA THR A 38 8.64 -7.51 6.70
C THR A 38 9.32 -6.77 5.57
N PHE A 39 10.15 -5.80 5.90
CA PHE A 39 10.86 -5.01 4.89
C PHE A 39 11.86 -5.87 4.10
N ARG A 40 12.65 -6.72 4.77
CA ARG A 40 13.54 -7.64 4.06
C ARG A 40 12.80 -8.54 3.07
N PHE A 41 11.69 -9.12 3.51
CA PHE A 41 10.84 -9.93 2.63
C PHE A 41 10.35 -9.15 1.40
N LEU A 42 9.89 -7.91 1.60
CA LEU A 42 9.42 -7.06 0.50
C LEU A 42 10.57 -6.59 -0.41
N GLU A 43 11.73 -6.33 0.16
CA GLU A 43 12.94 -5.99 -0.59
C GLU A 43 13.37 -7.17 -1.48
N ASP A 44 13.32 -8.41 -0.98
CA ASP A 44 13.60 -9.62 -1.77
C ASP A 44 12.59 -9.79 -2.91
N VAL A 45 11.29 -9.61 -2.64
CA VAL A 45 10.24 -9.64 -3.67
C VAL A 45 10.45 -8.55 -4.73
N LEU A 46 10.78 -7.33 -4.30
CA LEU A 46 11.02 -6.21 -5.22
C LEU A 46 12.27 -6.45 -6.07
N ASP A 47 13.30 -7.10 -5.56
CA ASP A 47 14.48 -7.46 -6.36
C ASP A 47 14.13 -8.43 -7.49
N GLU A 48 13.28 -9.42 -7.24
CA GLU A 48 12.78 -10.32 -8.29
C GLU A 48 11.94 -9.55 -9.32
N VAL A 49 11.03 -8.70 -8.87
CA VAL A 49 10.19 -7.86 -9.76
C VAL A 49 11.05 -6.96 -10.65
N ILE A 50 12.07 -6.32 -10.08
CA ILE A 50 12.97 -5.42 -10.82
C ILE A 50 13.76 -6.17 -11.91
N GLN A 51 14.12 -7.44 -11.68
CA GLN A 51 14.79 -8.26 -12.68
C GLN A 51 13.86 -8.65 -13.84
N LEU A 52 12.59 -8.92 -13.52
CA LEU A 52 11.59 -9.34 -14.51
C LEU A 52 11.05 -8.16 -15.34
N PHE A 53 10.93 -6.98 -14.74
CA PHE A 53 10.33 -5.80 -15.35
C PHE A 53 11.33 -4.63 -15.43
N PRO A 54 11.79 -4.27 -16.65
CA PRO A 54 12.81 -3.22 -16.83
C PRO A 54 12.30 -1.79 -16.59
N SER A 55 11.01 -1.61 -16.32
CA SER A 55 10.41 -0.29 -16.08
C SER A 55 11.18 0.50 -15.01
N LYS A 56 11.32 1.80 -15.22
CA LYS A 56 11.81 2.73 -14.19
C LYS A 56 10.82 2.85 -13.01
N TYR A 57 9.56 2.57 -13.24
CA TYR A 57 8.48 2.78 -12.28
C TYR A 57 8.00 1.47 -11.69
N ILE A 58 7.80 1.44 -10.38
CA ILE A 58 7.22 0.31 -9.63
C ILE A 58 6.03 0.82 -8.82
N HIS A 59 4.85 0.27 -9.11
CA HIS A 59 3.65 0.58 -8.34
C HIS A 59 3.56 -0.36 -7.14
N VAL A 60 3.45 0.21 -5.94
CA VAL A 60 3.47 -0.55 -4.68
C VAL A 60 2.09 -0.65 -4.00
N GLY A 61 1.05 -0.12 -4.62
CA GLY A 61 -0.28 -0.07 -4.01
C GLY A 61 -0.37 1.05 -2.97
N GLY A 62 -0.65 0.68 -1.73
CA GLY A 62 -0.77 1.61 -0.59
C GLY A 62 -2.21 1.99 -0.27
N ASP A 63 -3.16 1.47 -1.05
CA ASP A 63 -4.60 1.64 -0.89
C ASP A 63 -5.17 0.74 0.20
N GLU A 64 -6.36 1.11 0.66
CA GLU A 64 -7.25 0.28 1.48
C GLU A 64 -6.54 -0.50 2.60
N CYS A 65 -5.64 0.18 3.33
CA CYS A 65 -4.85 -0.41 4.41
C CYS A 65 -5.53 -0.20 5.77
N PRO A 66 -6.30 -1.19 6.29
CA PRO A 66 -6.87 -1.12 7.63
C PRO A 66 -5.79 -1.04 8.71
N LYS A 67 -6.03 -0.25 9.74
CA LYS A 67 -5.06 0.03 10.81
C LYS A 67 -5.29 -0.78 12.09
N GLU A 68 -6.38 -1.55 12.18
CA GLU A 68 -6.80 -2.20 13.42
C GLU A 68 -5.74 -3.17 13.97
N ASN A 69 -5.11 -3.96 13.11
CA ASN A 69 -4.04 -4.85 13.53
C ASN A 69 -2.78 -4.10 13.97
N TRP A 70 -2.49 -2.95 13.38
CA TRP A 70 -1.35 -2.12 13.80
C TRP A 70 -1.56 -1.50 15.18
N LYS A 71 -2.78 -1.06 15.50
CA LYS A 71 -3.14 -0.50 16.81
C LYS A 71 -2.90 -1.51 17.96
N ARG A 72 -3.08 -2.80 17.69
CA ARG A 72 -2.93 -3.87 18.65
C ARG A 72 -1.56 -4.56 18.62
N CYS A 73 -0.80 -4.36 17.57
CA CYS A 73 0.48 -5.03 17.35
C CYS A 73 1.59 -4.36 18.17
N PRO A 74 2.24 -5.06 19.14
CA PRO A 74 3.28 -4.46 19.97
C PRO A 74 4.51 -3.99 19.14
N PHE A 75 4.82 -4.66 18.05
CA PHE A 75 5.91 -4.25 17.16
C PHE A 75 5.58 -2.95 16.40
N CYS A 76 4.34 -2.80 15.93
CA CYS A 76 3.90 -1.58 15.25
C CYS A 76 3.85 -0.40 16.23
N GLN A 77 3.30 -0.60 17.43
CA GLN A 77 3.26 0.43 18.48
C GLN A 77 4.68 0.81 18.94
N LYS A 78 5.57 -0.16 19.10
CA LYS A 78 6.98 0.13 19.39
C LYS A 78 7.64 0.93 18.26
N ARG A 79 7.38 0.62 16.98
CA ARG A 79 7.90 1.38 15.85
C ARG A 79 7.39 2.82 15.84
N ILE A 80 6.12 3.05 16.17
CA ILE A 80 5.53 4.39 16.32
C ILE A 80 6.34 5.18 17.37
N GLN A 81 6.58 4.57 18.54
CA GLN A 81 7.34 5.22 19.62
C GLN A 81 8.81 5.49 19.22
N ASP A 82 9.51 4.47 18.72
CA ASP A 82 10.93 4.56 18.36
C ASP A 82 11.18 5.58 17.23
N GLN A 83 10.24 5.78 16.33
CA GLN A 83 10.32 6.73 15.20
C GLN A 83 9.63 8.06 15.48
N HIS A 84 9.11 8.27 16.70
CA HIS A 84 8.39 9.47 17.13
C HIS A 84 7.18 9.81 16.20
N LEU A 85 6.49 8.78 15.70
CA LEU A 85 5.31 8.93 14.86
C LEU A 85 4.09 9.20 15.74
N LYS A 86 3.10 9.94 15.21
CA LYS A 86 1.91 10.32 15.98
C LYS A 86 0.84 9.22 16.03
N ASN A 87 0.75 8.42 14.96
CA ASN A 87 -0.33 7.43 14.80
C ASN A 87 -0.01 6.44 13.66
N GLU A 88 -0.95 5.56 13.37
CA GLU A 88 -0.85 4.52 12.34
C GLU A 88 -0.85 5.09 10.90
N HIS A 89 -1.37 6.29 10.66
CA HIS A 89 -1.25 6.94 9.36
C HIS A 89 0.21 7.37 9.10
N GLU A 90 0.87 7.94 10.10
CA GLU A 90 2.30 8.23 9.99
C GLU A 90 3.14 6.94 9.94
N LEU A 91 2.68 5.84 10.54
CA LEU A 91 3.32 4.53 10.38
C LEU A 91 3.20 4.01 8.95
N GLN A 92 2.07 4.22 8.27
CA GLN A 92 1.93 3.91 6.85
C GLN A 92 2.87 4.77 6.00
N SER A 93 2.95 6.06 6.28
CA SER A 93 3.92 6.95 5.63
C SER A 93 5.36 6.46 5.82
N TYR A 94 5.75 6.12 7.04
CA TYR A 94 7.07 5.52 7.33
C TYR A 94 7.31 4.25 6.49
N PHE A 95 6.30 3.38 6.39
CA PHE A 95 6.39 2.15 5.60
C PHE A 95 6.68 2.47 4.13
N ILE A 96 5.88 3.35 3.53
CA ILE A 96 6.04 3.76 2.12
C ILE A 96 7.39 4.46 1.88
N GLN A 97 7.79 5.35 2.77
CA GLN A 97 9.10 6.03 2.66
C GLN A 97 10.28 5.05 2.72
N ARG A 98 10.19 4.02 3.54
CA ARG A 98 11.23 2.99 3.62
C ARG A 98 11.32 2.16 2.34
N ILE A 99 10.19 1.77 1.77
CA ILE A 99 10.13 1.07 0.48
C ILE A 99 10.60 2.00 -0.67
N GLU A 100 10.19 3.27 -0.66
CA GLU A 100 10.67 4.25 -1.63
C GLU A 100 12.20 4.39 -1.60
N LYS A 101 12.77 4.52 -0.41
CA LYS A 101 14.22 4.61 -0.24
C LYS A 101 14.93 3.39 -0.83
N TYR A 102 14.38 2.20 -0.62
CA TYR A 102 14.91 0.97 -1.21
C TYR A 102 14.83 1.02 -2.74
N LEU A 103 13.66 1.30 -3.31
CA LEU A 103 13.48 1.42 -4.77
C LEU A 103 14.39 2.47 -5.39
N ASN A 104 14.52 3.63 -4.75
CA ASN A 104 15.43 4.68 -5.21
C ASN A 104 16.90 4.20 -5.24
N SER A 105 17.34 3.36 -4.30
CA SER A 105 18.69 2.77 -4.30
C SER A 105 18.92 1.82 -5.49
N LYS A 106 17.86 1.28 -6.06
CA LYS A 106 17.86 0.44 -7.26
C LYS A 106 17.61 1.24 -8.56
N GLY A 107 17.58 2.57 -8.49
CA GLY A 107 17.29 3.45 -9.63
C GLY A 107 15.84 3.43 -10.09
N LYS A 108 14.91 2.97 -9.23
CA LYS A 108 13.47 2.90 -9.52
C LYS A 108 12.73 4.04 -8.82
N THR A 109 11.58 4.42 -9.36
CA THR A 109 10.67 5.42 -8.79
C THR A 109 9.40 4.74 -8.32
N LEU A 110 9.00 5.00 -7.08
CA LEU A 110 7.79 4.47 -6.48
C LEU A 110 6.56 5.20 -7.04
N ILE A 111 5.54 4.45 -7.41
CA ILE A 111 4.17 4.92 -7.60
C ILE A 111 3.30 4.30 -6.51
N GLY A 112 2.36 5.05 -5.95
CA GLY A 112 1.35 4.52 -5.05
C GLY A 112 0.00 5.18 -5.26
N TRP A 113 -1.06 4.52 -4.81
CA TRP A 113 -2.39 5.10 -4.78
C TRP A 113 -2.43 6.30 -3.85
N ASP A 114 -3.43 7.17 -3.99
CA ASP A 114 -3.46 8.47 -3.30
C ASP A 114 -3.57 8.37 -1.77
N GLU A 115 -3.82 7.19 -1.19
CA GLU A 115 -3.71 6.95 0.25
C GLU A 115 -2.28 7.10 0.79
N ILE A 116 -1.24 7.02 -0.07
CA ILE A 116 0.14 7.29 0.37
C ILE A 116 0.40 8.74 0.78
N LEU A 117 -0.56 9.66 0.50
CA LEU A 117 -0.56 11.02 1.03
C LEU A 117 -0.80 11.07 2.54
N GLU A 118 -1.50 10.07 3.08
CA GLU A 118 -1.89 10.02 4.48
C GLU A 118 -0.67 9.86 5.39
N GLY A 119 -0.55 10.73 6.40
CA GLY A 119 0.58 10.72 7.33
C GLY A 119 1.89 11.28 6.78
N GLY A 120 1.90 11.76 5.53
CA GLY A 120 3.06 12.39 4.88
C GLY A 120 3.56 11.62 3.67
N LEU A 121 3.74 12.33 2.56
CA LEU A 121 4.16 11.75 1.30
C LEU A 121 5.67 11.46 1.27
N ALA A 122 6.04 10.32 0.70
CA ALA A 122 7.43 9.96 0.45
C ALA A 122 8.06 10.91 -0.60
N PRO A 123 9.31 11.37 -0.40
CA PRO A 123 9.83 12.57 -1.08
C PRO A 123 9.87 12.55 -2.60
N LYS A 124 9.97 11.37 -3.23
CA LYS A 124 10.08 11.20 -4.68
C LYS A 124 8.96 10.31 -5.25
N ALA A 125 7.96 10.00 -4.44
CA ALA A 125 6.84 9.16 -4.87
C ALA A 125 5.97 9.89 -5.90
N ILE A 126 5.46 9.13 -6.84
CA ILE A 126 4.41 9.55 -7.77
C ILE A 126 3.08 9.10 -7.18
N VAL A 127 2.09 9.97 -7.20
CA VAL A 127 0.75 9.67 -6.67
C VAL A 127 -0.19 9.32 -7.82
N MET A 128 -0.81 8.14 -7.74
CA MET A 128 -1.90 7.75 -8.63
C MET A 128 -3.24 8.01 -7.93
N SER A 129 -3.97 9.03 -8.38
CA SER A 129 -5.19 9.51 -7.74
C SER A 129 -6.41 8.78 -8.30
N TRP A 130 -7.02 7.88 -7.51
CA TRP A 130 -8.16 7.06 -7.92
C TRP A 130 -9.47 7.41 -7.21
N ARG A 131 -9.42 7.87 -5.96
CA ARG A 131 -10.60 8.24 -5.16
C ARG A 131 -11.31 9.51 -5.65
N GLY A 132 -10.70 10.20 -6.62
CA GLY A 132 -11.15 11.45 -7.20
C GLY A 132 -9.97 12.31 -7.63
N GLU A 133 -10.21 13.61 -7.82
CA GLU A 133 -9.16 14.54 -8.27
C GLU A 133 -8.35 15.13 -7.09
N GLU A 134 -8.91 15.13 -5.89
CA GLU A 134 -8.36 15.82 -4.72
C GLU A 134 -6.96 15.30 -4.33
N GLY A 135 -6.76 13.99 -4.35
CA GLY A 135 -5.46 13.38 -4.09
C GLY A 135 -4.39 13.87 -5.05
N GLY A 136 -4.71 13.91 -6.34
CA GLY A 136 -3.82 14.41 -7.37
C GLY A 136 -3.50 15.90 -7.20
N ILE A 137 -4.52 16.71 -6.93
CA ILE A 137 -4.34 18.15 -6.67
C ILE A 137 -3.43 18.38 -5.46
N ASN A 138 -3.63 17.63 -4.38
CA ASN A 138 -2.82 17.75 -3.16
C ASN A 138 -1.37 17.31 -3.38
N ALA A 139 -1.13 16.26 -4.16
CA ALA A 139 0.22 15.84 -4.53
C ALA A 139 0.91 16.88 -5.42
N ALA A 140 0.22 17.42 -6.43
CA ALA A 140 0.74 18.46 -7.32
C ALA A 140 1.09 19.75 -6.56
N LYS A 141 0.28 20.18 -5.59
CA LYS A 141 0.60 21.30 -4.69
C LYS A 141 1.91 21.07 -3.91
N GLN A 142 2.24 19.83 -3.61
CA GLN A 142 3.49 19.42 -2.97
C GLN A 142 4.62 19.18 -3.97
N LYS A 143 4.41 19.49 -5.26
CA LYS A 143 5.37 19.35 -6.37
C LYS A 143 5.75 17.90 -6.69
N HIS A 144 4.83 16.96 -6.48
CA HIS A 144 4.96 15.58 -6.92
C HIS A 144 4.34 15.37 -8.28
N ASP A 145 4.90 14.44 -9.04
CA ASP A 145 4.27 13.93 -10.25
C ASP A 145 2.99 13.17 -9.90
N VAL A 146 1.99 13.27 -10.77
CA VAL A 146 0.66 12.69 -10.53
C VAL A 146 0.19 11.93 -11.76
N ILE A 147 -0.47 10.81 -11.51
CA ILE A 147 -1.24 10.06 -12.51
C ILE A 147 -2.71 10.14 -12.11
N MET A 148 -3.53 10.71 -13.01
CA MET A 148 -4.96 10.88 -12.74
C MET A 148 -5.75 9.70 -13.26
N THR A 149 -6.36 8.95 -12.34
CA THR A 149 -7.21 7.80 -12.63
C THR A 149 -8.49 7.81 -11.77
N PRO A 150 -9.19 8.96 -11.69
CA PRO A 150 -10.35 9.05 -10.80
C PRO A 150 -11.42 8.04 -11.20
N LEU A 151 -12.06 7.43 -10.17
CA LEU A 151 -13.12 6.44 -10.34
C LEU A 151 -14.19 6.92 -11.34
N TYR A 152 -14.61 8.17 -11.23
CA TYR A 152 -15.42 8.87 -12.20
C TYR A 152 -14.59 9.95 -12.89
N PRO A 153 -14.48 9.97 -14.22
CA PRO A 153 -15.12 9.10 -15.24
C PRO A 153 -14.21 8.02 -15.83
N VAL A 154 -13.10 7.64 -15.19
CA VAL A 154 -12.03 6.86 -15.84
C VAL A 154 -12.23 5.35 -15.71
N TYR A 155 -12.93 4.85 -14.69
CA TYR A 155 -13.16 3.42 -14.50
C TYR A 155 -14.27 2.90 -15.43
N PHE A 156 -13.97 1.82 -16.15
CA PHE A 156 -14.91 1.18 -17.08
C PHE A 156 -15.70 0.03 -16.46
N ASN A 157 -15.45 -0.30 -15.19
CA ASN A 157 -16.12 -1.38 -14.47
C ASN A 157 -17.42 -0.94 -13.75
N LEU A 158 -17.83 0.31 -13.94
CA LEU A 158 -19.06 0.83 -13.35
C LEU A 158 -20.21 0.66 -14.34
N SER A 159 -21.35 0.24 -13.82
CA SER A 159 -22.59 0.14 -14.61
C SER A 159 -22.96 1.48 -15.23
N GLN A 160 -23.17 1.49 -16.55
CA GLN A 160 -23.56 2.67 -17.30
C GLN A 160 -25.07 2.74 -17.54
N SER A 161 -25.80 1.61 -17.29
CA SER A 161 -27.24 1.54 -17.38
C SER A 161 -27.79 0.40 -16.49
N GLU A 162 -29.10 0.37 -16.27
CA GLU A 162 -29.77 -0.69 -15.50
C GLU A 162 -29.79 -2.06 -16.23
N HIS A 163 -29.39 -2.13 -17.51
CA HIS A 163 -29.41 -3.32 -18.34
C HIS A 163 -28.07 -3.76 -18.88
N GLU A 164 -27.01 -3.38 -18.21
CA GLU A 164 -25.64 -3.45 -18.71
C GLU A 164 -25.07 -4.87 -18.81
N ASP A 165 -25.54 -5.81 -17.99
CA ASP A 165 -25.06 -7.19 -17.98
C ASP A 165 -25.23 -7.88 -19.35
N SER A 166 -26.27 -7.50 -20.12
CA SER A 166 -26.50 -7.98 -21.47
C SER A 166 -25.65 -7.29 -22.55
N LEU A 167 -25.10 -6.12 -22.25
CA LEU A 167 -24.31 -5.32 -23.21
C LEU A 167 -22.79 -5.54 -23.04
N THR A 168 -22.33 -5.87 -21.83
CA THR A 168 -20.91 -5.97 -21.52
C THR A 168 -20.36 -7.39 -21.66
N TYR A 169 -21.23 -8.42 -21.57
CA TYR A 169 -20.85 -9.83 -21.59
C TYR A 169 -21.67 -10.67 -22.59
N GLY A 170 -22.37 -10.01 -23.51
CA GLY A 170 -23.12 -10.67 -24.58
C GLY A 170 -22.28 -11.00 -25.80
#